data_6a41bc2c73aa0d8eebd85c6c5e327495
#
_entry.id   6a41bc2c73aa0d8eebd85c6c5e327495
#
_cell.length_a   1.000
_cell.length_b   1.000
_cell.length_c   1.000
_cell.angle_alpha   90.00
_cell.angle_beta   90.00
_cell.angle_gamma   90.00
#
_symmetry.space_group_name_H-M   'P 1'
#
loop_
_entity.id
_entity.type
_entity.pdbx_description
1 polymer ?
#
loop_
_entity_poly.entity_id
_entity_poly.type
_entity_poly.pdbx_seq_one_letter_code
_entity_poly.pdbx_strand_id
1 'polypeptide(L)'
;TGKGLQQGNKRERILLTSETNLAVDNAISRIVNDKTNLVKPVRFGGEEKLESEGLQFSIELMKRWVEEGNSCLVESETDEETDTIVQSNLILKNWLDNISARSFYRSDTDGNDVIIRWRNYLENPSRVLREIVYNRYIENANVIGATCSSIGDRRAGNEGFNGFTPFFRNFCEVFRQKIGKAKIEFTTVIQDESSKATPAELVLPFVYGHRAIVIGDHRQLPPMLDKEEFEESLDYAHRIAVDEKDRKEIRNLREFVDEHFDEIEVSHFENLYKNIDGSLKGTFNLQYRMHPDINEVIEQFYREDGGLYCGLVKPTDLGVNDPDMNNPASRYHGLDIPGLIGHNTHVLFIDSNSPEMMDGTSRVNYGEVDTIDMLLKRFEESNSFHRYLNKFNKEEDKQIGIISFYGKQIKQLRLVAHSHPSLPIRVSTVDRFQGMERNIVIVSMVRSNTIQSSRNQQPDWKRYP
;
A
#
# COMPACT_ATOMS: atom_id res chain seq x y z
N THR A 1 4.40 -0.39 -19.91
CA THR A 1 3.52 -1.28 -20.67
C THR A 1 4.33 -2.36 -21.37
N GLY A 2 3.76 -3.61 -21.48
CA GLY A 2 4.48 -4.78 -22.01
C GLY A 2 5.16 -4.62 -23.38
N LYS A 3 4.81 -3.61 -24.18
CA LYS A 3 5.46 -3.33 -25.47
C LYS A 3 6.86 -2.73 -25.32
N GLY A 4 7.14 -1.96 -24.27
CA GLY A 4 8.46 -1.39 -24.01
C GLY A 4 9.49 -2.43 -23.56
N LEU A 5 9.03 -3.54 -22.98
CA LEU A 5 9.89 -4.60 -22.45
C LEU A 5 10.47 -5.53 -23.55
N GLN A 6 10.02 -5.43 -24.78
CA GLN A 6 10.44 -6.29 -25.91
C GLN A 6 11.36 -5.62 -26.94
N GLN A 7 11.58 -4.31 -26.86
CA GLN A 7 12.42 -3.60 -27.82
C GLN A 7 13.89 -3.56 -27.39
N GLY A 8 14.66 -4.52 -27.84
CA GLY A 8 16.12 -4.50 -27.77
C GLY A 8 16.74 -5.76 -27.15
N ASN A 9 17.98 -6.05 -27.53
CA ASN A 9 18.79 -7.17 -27.00
C ASN A 9 19.20 -7.03 -25.51
N LYS A 10 18.81 -5.96 -24.82
CA LYS A 10 18.95 -5.79 -23.37
C LYS A 10 17.63 -6.11 -22.69
N ARG A 11 17.64 -7.04 -21.74
CA ARG A 11 16.49 -7.34 -20.89
C ARG A 11 16.21 -6.11 -20.04
N GLU A 12 15.13 -5.41 -20.34
CA GLU A 12 14.69 -4.29 -19.53
C GLU A 12 14.14 -4.82 -18.20
N ARG A 13 14.60 -4.24 -17.10
CA ARG A 13 14.09 -4.50 -15.75
C ARG A 13 13.59 -3.20 -15.14
N ILE A 14 12.46 -3.30 -14.48
CA ILE A 14 11.82 -2.21 -13.75
C ILE A 14 11.95 -2.50 -12.26
N LEU A 15 12.38 -1.51 -11.49
CA LEU A 15 12.24 -1.51 -10.04
C LEU A 15 10.95 -0.76 -9.69
N LEU A 16 10.05 -1.46 -9.02
CA LEU A 16 8.84 -0.88 -8.44
C LEU A 16 9.05 -0.75 -6.94
N THR A 17 8.92 0.44 -6.42
CA THR A 17 9.18 0.72 -5.01
C THR A 17 8.14 1.67 -4.43
N SER A 18 7.99 1.63 -3.12
CA SER A 18 7.18 2.53 -2.32
C SER A 18 7.67 2.53 -0.88
N GLU A 19 7.21 3.43 -0.06
CA GLU A 19 7.47 3.42 1.36
C GLU A 19 6.80 2.22 2.04
N THR A 20 5.57 1.87 1.65
CA THR A 20 4.78 0.82 2.28
C THR A 20 4.77 -0.48 1.49
N ASN A 21 4.69 -1.62 2.21
CA ASN A 21 4.53 -2.92 1.58
C ASN A 21 3.23 -3.00 0.79
N LEU A 22 2.13 -2.51 1.37
CA LEU A 22 0.81 -2.52 0.75
C LEU A 22 0.80 -1.85 -0.64
N ALA A 23 1.47 -0.71 -0.80
CA ALA A 23 1.51 -0.01 -2.09
C ALA A 23 2.28 -0.82 -3.14
N VAL A 24 3.43 -1.40 -2.78
CA VAL A 24 4.19 -2.27 -3.70
C VAL A 24 3.39 -3.51 -4.08
N ASP A 25 2.74 -4.14 -3.10
CA ASP A 25 2.02 -5.39 -3.28
C ASP A 25 0.77 -5.19 -4.15
N ASN A 26 0.00 -4.13 -3.90
CA ASN A 26 -1.13 -3.73 -4.72
C ASN A 26 -0.71 -3.38 -6.17
N ALA A 27 0.40 -2.67 -6.33
CA ALA A 27 0.86 -2.29 -7.66
C ALA A 27 1.31 -3.52 -8.47
N ILE A 28 2.03 -4.46 -7.85
CA ILE A 28 2.43 -5.72 -8.50
C ILE A 28 1.21 -6.54 -8.90
N SER A 29 0.25 -6.73 -8.01
CA SER A 29 -0.93 -7.56 -8.26
C SER A 29 -1.78 -7.01 -9.42
N ARG A 30 -1.92 -5.68 -9.52
CA ARG A 30 -2.64 -5.03 -10.61
C ARG A 30 -1.95 -5.15 -11.97
N ILE A 31 -0.62 -5.11 -11.99
CA ILE A 31 0.17 -5.24 -13.24
C ILE A 31 0.06 -6.66 -13.81
N VAL A 32 -0.04 -7.68 -12.97
CA VAL A 32 -0.06 -9.08 -13.38
C VAL A 32 -1.38 -9.50 -14.01
N ASN A 33 -2.47 -8.80 -13.74
CA ASN A 33 -3.78 -9.06 -14.36
C ASN A 33 -3.80 -8.82 -15.89
N ASP A 34 -2.68 -8.41 -16.49
CA ASP A 34 -2.55 -8.32 -17.94
C ASP A 34 -2.48 -9.73 -18.57
N LYS A 35 -3.45 -10.03 -19.43
CA LYS A 35 -3.58 -11.30 -20.17
C LYS A 35 -2.40 -11.66 -21.07
N THR A 36 -1.40 -10.78 -21.16
CA THR A 36 -0.25 -10.94 -22.09
C THR A 36 0.85 -11.86 -21.57
N ASN A 37 0.88 -12.17 -20.26
CA ASN A 37 1.96 -12.89 -19.57
C ASN A 37 3.37 -12.32 -19.83
N LEU A 38 3.48 -11.05 -20.20
CA LEU A 38 4.75 -10.37 -20.47
C LEU A 38 5.41 -9.89 -19.18
N VAL A 39 4.64 -9.63 -18.15
CA VAL A 39 5.12 -9.18 -16.86
C VAL A 39 5.45 -10.40 -15.99
N LYS A 40 6.66 -10.43 -15.49
CA LYS A 40 7.19 -11.47 -14.61
C LYS A 40 7.73 -10.81 -13.35
N PRO A 41 6.88 -10.61 -12.33
CA PRO A 41 7.25 -9.92 -11.13
C PRO A 41 7.98 -10.83 -10.14
N VAL A 42 8.83 -10.21 -9.34
CA VAL A 42 9.46 -10.82 -8.17
C VAL A 42 9.41 -9.80 -7.03
N ARG A 43 8.95 -10.23 -5.86
CA ARG A 43 8.84 -9.39 -4.68
C ARG A 43 9.94 -9.75 -3.67
N PHE A 44 10.77 -8.75 -3.33
CA PHE A 44 11.78 -8.84 -2.28
C PHE A 44 11.21 -8.26 -0.97
N GLY A 45 11.33 -9.01 0.10
CA GLY A 45 10.86 -8.64 1.45
C GLY A 45 10.66 -9.90 2.28
N GLY A 46 10.72 -9.81 3.61
CA GLY A 46 10.38 -10.93 4.50
C GLY A 46 8.90 -11.26 4.39
N GLU A 47 8.54 -12.54 4.36
CA GLU A 47 7.15 -12.99 4.21
C GLU A 47 6.21 -12.40 5.26
N GLU A 48 6.71 -12.23 6.49
CA GLU A 48 5.96 -11.66 7.61
C GLU A 48 5.58 -10.18 7.44
N LYS A 49 6.15 -9.50 6.44
CA LYS A 49 5.91 -8.09 6.13
C LYS A 49 5.09 -7.87 4.86
N LEU A 50 4.87 -8.93 4.08
CA LEU A 50 4.13 -8.83 2.83
C LEU A 50 2.63 -8.95 3.09
N GLU A 51 1.85 -8.19 2.35
CA GLU A 51 0.40 -8.37 2.31
C GLU A 51 0.04 -9.58 1.43
N SER A 52 -1.20 -10.06 1.57
CA SER A 52 -1.67 -11.24 0.82
C SER A 52 -1.46 -11.12 -0.68
N GLU A 53 -1.63 -9.93 -1.24
CA GLU A 53 -1.45 -9.61 -2.65
C GLU A 53 0.00 -9.76 -3.12
N GLY A 54 0.97 -9.48 -2.23
CA GLY A 54 2.41 -9.54 -2.51
C GLY A 54 3.02 -10.92 -2.28
N LEU A 55 2.48 -11.69 -1.32
CA LEU A 55 3.02 -12.99 -0.93
C LEU A 55 3.16 -13.95 -2.12
N GLN A 56 2.18 -13.98 -3.02
CA GLN A 56 2.20 -14.83 -4.22
C GLN A 56 3.41 -14.58 -5.15
N PHE A 57 4.05 -13.41 -5.05
CA PHE A 57 5.22 -13.01 -5.84
C PHE A 57 6.53 -13.06 -5.04
N SER A 58 6.46 -13.50 -3.78
CA SER A 58 7.60 -13.55 -2.87
C SER A 58 8.70 -14.43 -3.40
N ILE A 59 9.91 -13.90 -3.42
CA ILE A 59 11.10 -14.67 -3.78
C ILE A 59 11.39 -15.78 -2.76
N GLU A 60 11.07 -15.55 -1.48
CA GLU A 60 11.26 -16.52 -0.41
C GLU A 60 10.32 -17.71 -0.61
N LEU A 61 9.04 -17.46 -0.93
CA LEU A 61 8.07 -18.50 -1.23
C LEU A 61 8.47 -19.33 -2.48
N MET A 62 9.00 -18.65 -3.52
CA MET A 62 9.51 -19.35 -4.70
C MET A 62 10.70 -20.25 -4.37
N LYS A 63 11.63 -19.81 -3.50
CA LYS A 63 12.75 -20.62 -3.02
C LYS A 63 12.28 -21.81 -2.21
N ARG A 64 11.31 -21.61 -1.31
CA ARG A 64 10.70 -22.68 -0.51
C ARG A 64 10.06 -23.75 -1.40
N TRP A 65 9.34 -23.34 -2.45
CA TRP A 65 8.78 -24.29 -3.41
C TRP A 65 9.84 -25.17 -4.08
N VAL A 66 11.03 -24.64 -4.39
CA VAL A 66 12.14 -25.45 -4.94
C VAL A 66 12.54 -26.55 -3.98
N GLU A 67 12.58 -26.28 -2.68
CA GLU A 67 13.03 -27.20 -1.65
C GLU A 67 11.94 -28.18 -1.25
N GLU A 68 10.76 -27.70 -0.90
CA GLU A 68 9.67 -28.46 -0.29
C GLU A 68 8.67 -29.02 -1.32
N GLY A 69 8.63 -28.47 -2.53
CA GLY A 69 7.69 -28.90 -3.58
C GLY A 69 6.30 -28.30 -3.40
N ASN A 70 5.31 -29.01 -3.96
CA ASN A 70 3.93 -28.52 -4.00
C ASN A 70 3.25 -28.49 -2.62
N SER A 71 3.85 -29.08 -1.58
CA SER A 71 3.32 -29.01 -0.21
C SER A 71 3.25 -27.56 0.32
N CYS A 72 4.13 -26.67 -0.13
CA CYS A 72 4.06 -25.25 0.22
C CYS A 72 3.01 -24.47 -0.60
N LEU A 73 2.35 -25.11 -1.57
CA LEU A 73 1.29 -24.50 -2.40
C LEU A 73 -0.12 -24.88 -1.91
N VAL A 74 -0.23 -25.73 -0.89
CA VAL A 74 -1.52 -26.15 -0.33
C VAL A 74 -2.07 -25.02 0.51
N GLU A 75 -3.33 -24.67 0.28
CA GLU A 75 -4.10 -23.81 1.16
C GLU A 75 -4.13 -24.48 2.54
N SER A 76 -3.53 -23.87 3.56
CA SER A 76 -3.72 -24.34 4.93
C SER A 76 -5.18 -24.14 5.28
N GLU A 77 -5.88 -25.21 5.65
CA GLU A 77 -7.16 -25.10 6.34
C GLU A 77 -6.95 -24.17 7.53
N THR A 78 -7.80 -23.17 7.63
CA THR A 78 -7.76 -22.12 8.62
C THR A 78 -7.73 -22.70 10.02
N ASP A 79 -6.61 -22.60 10.72
CA ASP A 79 -6.61 -22.55 12.18
C ASP A 79 -7.20 -21.19 12.58
N GLU A 80 -8.29 -21.21 13.33
CA GLU A 80 -9.10 -20.04 13.70
C GLU A 80 -8.33 -18.97 14.53
N GLU A 81 -7.05 -19.18 14.83
CA GLU A 81 -6.22 -18.26 15.63
C GLU A 81 -5.13 -17.50 14.87
N THR A 82 -4.91 -17.81 13.61
CA THR A 82 -3.95 -17.06 12.77
C THR A 82 -4.56 -16.73 11.42
N ASP A 83 -4.92 -15.47 11.22
CA ASP A 83 -5.39 -14.86 9.97
C ASP A 83 -4.31 -14.87 8.84
N THR A 84 -3.49 -15.90 8.78
CA THR A 84 -2.48 -16.05 7.74
C THR A 84 -2.97 -17.08 6.73
N ILE A 85 -3.78 -16.62 5.78
CA ILE A 85 -4.02 -17.36 4.55
C ILE A 85 -2.68 -17.48 3.84
N VAL A 86 -2.06 -18.64 3.93
CA VAL A 86 -0.91 -18.98 3.08
C VAL A 86 -1.47 -19.20 1.67
N GLN A 87 -1.59 -18.12 0.91
CA GLN A 87 -1.97 -18.23 -0.49
C GLN A 87 -0.86 -18.97 -1.22
N SER A 88 -1.23 -20.07 -1.88
CA SER A 88 -0.39 -20.80 -2.82
C SER A 88 0.24 -19.84 -3.82
N ASN A 89 1.49 -20.08 -4.22
CA ASN A 89 2.18 -19.26 -5.21
C ASN A 89 1.36 -19.20 -6.51
N LEU A 90 0.53 -18.18 -6.66
CA LEU A 90 -0.46 -18.05 -7.73
C LEU A 90 0.20 -18.04 -9.11
N ILE A 91 1.45 -17.59 -9.22
CA ILE A 91 2.19 -17.57 -10.48
C ILE A 91 2.45 -19.00 -10.96
N LEU A 92 2.93 -19.87 -10.08
CA LEU A 92 3.18 -21.26 -10.42
C LEU A 92 1.86 -21.99 -10.67
N LYS A 93 0.84 -21.76 -9.85
CA LYS A 93 -0.52 -22.31 -10.04
C LYS A 93 -1.09 -21.87 -11.39
N ASN A 94 -1.13 -20.58 -11.67
CA ASN A 94 -1.63 -20.05 -12.94
C ASN A 94 -0.85 -20.57 -14.15
N TRP A 95 0.45 -20.77 -14.01
CA TRP A 95 1.27 -21.33 -15.07
C TRP A 95 0.95 -22.82 -15.32
N LEU A 96 0.78 -23.61 -14.26
CA LEU A 96 0.32 -25.00 -14.32
C LEU A 96 -1.08 -25.09 -14.93
N ASP A 97 -2.01 -24.22 -14.51
CA ASP A 97 -3.38 -24.17 -15.01
C ASP A 97 -3.42 -23.77 -16.49
N ASN A 98 -2.61 -22.81 -16.92
CA ASN A 98 -2.49 -22.41 -18.31
C ASN A 98 -1.93 -23.54 -19.21
N ILE A 99 -0.98 -24.32 -18.71
CA ILE A 99 -0.47 -25.51 -19.43
C ILE A 99 -1.57 -26.55 -19.51
N SER A 100 -2.30 -26.78 -18.41
CA SER A 100 -3.42 -27.71 -18.36
C SER A 100 -4.54 -27.32 -19.33
N ALA A 101 -4.93 -26.04 -19.36
CA ALA A 101 -5.96 -25.54 -20.26
C ALA A 101 -5.59 -25.68 -21.74
N ARG A 102 -4.31 -25.53 -22.09
CA ARG A 102 -3.85 -25.70 -23.48
C ARG A 102 -3.98 -27.14 -23.98
N SER A 103 -4.00 -28.13 -23.10
CA SER A 103 -4.17 -29.54 -23.48
C SER A 103 -5.55 -29.86 -24.04
N PHE A 104 -6.58 -29.05 -23.70
CA PHE A 104 -7.96 -29.26 -24.15
C PHE A 104 -8.27 -28.69 -25.55
N TYR A 105 -7.42 -27.81 -26.09
CA TYR A 105 -7.69 -27.08 -27.32
C TYR A 105 -7.03 -27.66 -28.59
N ARG A 106 -6.22 -28.72 -28.49
CA ARG A 106 -5.58 -29.34 -29.66
C ARG A 106 -6.21 -30.74 -29.92
N SER A 107 -6.81 -30.83 -31.08
CA SER A 107 -7.43 -32.10 -31.58
C SER A 107 -6.43 -33.08 -32.21
N ASP A 108 -5.13 -32.74 -32.29
CA ASP A 108 -4.09 -33.61 -32.82
C ASP A 108 -3.56 -34.57 -31.73
N THR A 109 -3.67 -35.85 -31.99
CA THR A 109 -3.36 -36.93 -31.07
C THR A 109 -1.91 -36.95 -30.56
N ASP A 110 -0.93 -36.60 -31.39
CA ASP A 110 0.49 -36.62 -31.02
C ASP A 110 0.90 -35.41 -30.15
N GLY A 111 0.27 -34.25 -30.36
CA GLY A 111 0.54 -33.06 -29.55
C GLY A 111 -0.03 -33.12 -28.13
N ASN A 112 -1.14 -33.83 -27.95
CA ASN A 112 -1.76 -34.02 -26.64
C ASN A 112 -0.90 -34.88 -25.71
N ASP A 113 -0.25 -35.94 -26.23
CA ASP A 113 0.56 -36.81 -25.40
C ASP A 113 1.77 -36.09 -24.78
N VAL A 114 2.43 -35.22 -25.53
CA VAL A 114 3.56 -34.39 -25.00
C VAL A 114 3.06 -33.41 -23.92
N ILE A 115 1.92 -32.77 -24.11
CA ILE A 115 1.35 -31.82 -23.17
C ILE A 115 0.87 -32.52 -21.90
N ILE A 116 0.22 -33.70 -22.03
CA ILE A 116 -0.21 -34.52 -20.90
C ILE A 116 1.01 -34.99 -20.09
N ARG A 117 2.06 -35.48 -20.75
CA ARG A 117 3.29 -35.87 -20.06
C ARG A 117 3.94 -34.69 -19.35
N TRP A 118 3.97 -33.52 -19.99
CA TRP A 118 4.51 -32.31 -19.40
C TRP A 118 3.72 -31.87 -18.15
N ARG A 119 2.38 -31.91 -18.24
CA ARG A 119 1.50 -31.68 -17.11
C ARG A 119 1.80 -32.62 -15.95
N ASN A 120 1.89 -33.94 -16.21
CA ASN A 120 2.17 -34.94 -15.18
C ASN A 120 3.52 -34.68 -14.50
N TYR A 121 4.55 -34.22 -15.25
CA TYR A 121 5.82 -33.82 -14.67
C TYR A 121 5.73 -32.60 -13.78
N LEU A 122 4.79 -31.67 -14.07
CA LEU A 122 4.61 -30.44 -13.31
C LEU A 122 3.66 -30.61 -12.11
N GLU A 123 2.78 -31.59 -12.12
CA GLU A 123 1.91 -31.90 -10.97
C GLU A 123 2.73 -32.39 -9.76
N ASN A 124 3.80 -33.17 -10.01
CA ASN A 124 4.73 -33.62 -8.98
C ASN A 124 6.19 -33.46 -9.45
N PRO A 125 6.68 -32.22 -9.58
CA PRO A 125 7.98 -31.98 -10.15
C PRO A 125 9.10 -32.42 -9.20
N SER A 126 10.13 -33.10 -9.76
CA SER A 126 11.35 -33.36 -9.00
C SER A 126 12.04 -32.06 -8.59
N ARG A 127 12.86 -32.11 -7.53
CA ARG A 127 13.63 -30.94 -7.09
C ARG A 127 14.45 -30.32 -8.23
N VAL A 128 15.05 -31.13 -9.06
CA VAL A 128 15.84 -30.67 -10.23
C VAL A 128 14.95 -29.91 -11.22
N LEU A 129 13.75 -30.40 -11.49
CA LEU A 129 12.81 -29.73 -12.38
C LEU A 129 12.32 -28.41 -11.79
N ARG A 130 12.02 -28.38 -10.49
CA ARG A 130 11.64 -27.16 -9.78
C ARG A 130 12.75 -26.11 -9.86
N GLU A 131 13.99 -26.51 -9.65
CA GLU A 131 15.15 -25.62 -9.77
C GLU A 131 15.32 -25.05 -11.19
N ILE A 132 15.12 -25.88 -12.22
CA ILE A 132 15.15 -25.44 -13.63
C ILE A 132 14.05 -24.39 -13.88
N VAL A 133 12.82 -24.67 -13.44
CA VAL A 133 11.67 -23.78 -13.59
C VAL A 133 11.91 -22.45 -12.89
N TYR A 134 12.34 -22.50 -11.63
CA TYR A 134 12.70 -21.32 -10.83
C TYR A 134 13.76 -20.47 -11.54
N ASN A 135 14.85 -21.08 -11.97
CA ASN A 135 15.94 -20.37 -12.64
C ASN A 135 15.47 -19.70 -13.93
N ARG A 136 14.65 -20.39 -14.72
CA ARG A 136 14.07 -19.81 -15.95
C ARG A 136 13.11 -18.66 -15.66
N TYR A 137 12.33 -18.76 -14.60
CA TYR A 137 11.46 -17.66 -14.18
C TYR A 137 12.30 -16.44 -13.79
N ILE A 138 13.27 -16.61 -12.90
CA ILE A 138 14.16 -15.55 -12.43
C ILE A 138 14.96 -14.91 -13.58
N GLU A 139 15.50 -15.70 -14.50
CA GLU A 139 16.20 -15.19 -15.68
C GLU A 139 15.31 -14.26 -16.52
N ASN A 140 13.99 -14.48 -16.52
CA ASN A 140 13.05 -13.70 -17.28
C ASN A 140 12.27 -12.67 -16.44
N ALA A 141 12.53 -12.59 -15.14
CA ALA A 141 11.92 -11.59 -14.27
C ALA A 141 12.29 -10.17 -14.74
N ASN A 142 11.27 -9.33 -14.90
CA ASN A 142 11.40 -8.00 -15.48
C ASN A 142 10.77 -6.89 -14.62
N VAL A 143 10.02 -7.23 -13.59
CA VAL A 143 9.53 -6.29 -12.58
C VAL A 143 9.99 -6.77 -11.21
N ILE A 144 10.73 -5.93 -10.51
CA ILE A 144 11.25 -6.22 -9.18
C ILE A 144 10.56 -5.27 -8.20
N GLY A 145 9.85 -5.82 -7.22
CA GLY A 145 9.21 -5.05 -6.16
C GLY A 145 10.01 -5.10 -4.86
N ALA A 146 10.24 -3.94 -4.26
CA ALA A 146 10.87 -3.81 -2.94
C ALA A 146 10.44 -2.49 -2.31
N THR A 147 10.32 -2.42 -0.98
CA THR A 147 10.10 -1.13 -0.31
C THR A 147 11.38 -0.30 -0.27
N CYS A 148 11.25 1.02 -0.17
CA CYS A 148 12.40 1.93 -0.02
C CYS A 148 13.27 1.54 1.17
N SER A 149 12.66 1.21 2.31
CA SER A 149 13.38 0.73 3.50
C SER A 149 14.12 -0.59 3.26
N SER A 150 13.55 -1.54 2.50
CA SER A 150 14.22 -2.80 2.16
C SER A 150 15.45 -2.57 1.28
N ILE A 151 15.41 -1.59 0.38
CA ILE A 151 16.53 -1.23 -0.49
C ILE A 151 17.65 -0.58 0.33
N GLY A 152 17.29 0.23 1.34
CA GLY A 152 18.21 0.98 2.19
C GLY A 152 18.67 0.27 3.45
N ASP A 153 18.06 -0.84 3.83
CA ASP A 153 18.32 -1.51 5.11
C ASP A 153 19.79 -1.95 5.25
N ARG A 154 20.49 -1.23 6.10
CA ARG A 154 21.84 -1.56 6.57
C ARG A 154 21.73 -2.31 7.89
N ARG A 155 21.20 -3.50 7.93
CA ARG A 155 21.35 -4.31 9.14
C ARG A 155 22.83 -4.59 9.34
N ALA A 156 23.40 -3.90 10.31
CA ALA A 156 24.75 -4.14 10.81
C ALA A 156 24.81 -5.53 11.44
N GLY A 157 25.04 -6.54 10.62
CA GLY A 157 25.52 -7.83 11.12
C GLY A 157 27.03 -7.70 11.43
N ASN A 158 27.49 -8.34 12.49
CA ASN A 158 28.87 -8.34 12.99
C ASN A 158 29.94 -8.86 12.00
N GLU A 159 29.63 -9.05 10.73
CA GLU A 159 30.55 -9.52 9.73
C GLU A 159 30.91 -8.40 8.75
N GLY A 160 32.17 -8.09 8.69
CA GLY A 160 32.88 -7.08 7.92
C GLY A 160 32.13 -6.49 6.71
N PHE A 161 31.82 -5.24 6.84
CA PHE A 161 30.98 -4.48 5.94
C PHE A 161 31.68 -4.23 4.60
N ASN A 162 31.30 -4.95 3.55
CA ASN A 162 31.72 -4.66 2.17
C ASN A 162 30.83 -3.62 1.46
N GLY A 163 30.15 -2.76 2.20
CA GLY A 163 29.40 -1.62 1.63
C GLY A 163 28.11 -1.93 0.88
N PHE A 164 27.67 -3.21 0.82
CA PHE A 164 26.49 -3.61 0.08
C PHE A 164 25.25 -3.80 1.00
N THR A 165 24.09 -3.26 0.59
CA THR A 165 22.82 -3.45 1.30
C THR A 165 22.35 -4.90 1.21
N PRO A 166 21.51 -5.39 2.15
CA PRO A 166 20.88 -6.70 2.05
C PRO A 166 20.13 -6.89 0.72
N PHE A 167 19.43 -5.86 0.24
CA PHE A 167 18.79 -5.88 -1.07
C PHE A 167 19.80 -6.19 -2.19
N PHE A 168 20.94 -5.52 -2.21
CA PHE A 168 21.98 -5.74 -3.21
C PHE A 168 22.50 -7.16 -3.17
N ARG A 169 22.78 -7.70 -1.99
CA ARG A 169 23.27 -9.07 -1.82
C ARG A 169 22.25 -10.09 -2.31
N ASN A 170 21.00 -9.97 -1.86
CA ASN A 170 19.91 -10.84 -2.26
C ASN A 170 19.68 -10.78 -3.77
N PHE A 171 19.74 -9.58 -4.35
CA PHE A 171 19.61 -9.40 -5.79
C PHE A 171 20.74 -10.14 -6.54
N CYS A 172 22.00 -9.99 -6.12
CA CYS A 172 23.15 -10.66 -6.74
C CYS A 172 23.03 -12.18 -6.62
N GLU A 173 22.60 -12.69 -5.46
CA GLU A 173 22.39 -14.12 -5.24
C GLU A 173 21.30 -14.66 -6.17
N VAL A 174 20.14 -14.04 -6.16
CA VAL A 174 18.97 -14.46 -6.95
C VAL A 174 19.25 -14.44 -8.44
N PHE A 175 19.90 -13.38 -8.93
CA PHE A 175 20.23 -13.23 -10.34
C PHE A 175 21.62 -13.79 -10.72
N ARG A 176 22.25 -14.54 -9.81
CA ARG A 176 23.56 -15.21 -10.00
C ARG A 176 24.66 -14.27 -10.50
N GLN A 177 24.67 -13.05 -9.97
CA GLN A 177 25.67 -12.05 -10.28
C GLN A 177 26.82 -12.10 -9.26
N LYS A 178 28.08 -12.02 -9.72
CA LYS A 178 29.22 -11.90 -8.83
C LYS A 178 29.26 -10.49 -8.23
N ILE A 179 29.21 -10.37 -6.89
CA ILE A 179 29.14 -9.10 -6.17
C ILE A 179 30.19 -8.08 -6.65
N GLY A 180 31.45 -8.49 -6.88
CA GLY A 180 32.52 -7.60 -7.35
C GLY A 180 32.42 -7.15 -8.82
N LYS A 181 31.48 -7.68 -9.61
CA LYS A 181 31.24 -7.34 -11.02
C LYS A 181 29.77 -6.98 -11.28
N ALA A 182 28.94 -7.04 -10.26
CA ALA A 182 27.53 -6.79 -10.39
C ALA A 182 27.26 -5.31 -10.56
N LYS A 183 26.59 -4.97 -11.65
CA LYS A 183 25.88 -3.72 -11.78
C LYS A 183 24.41 -4.04 -11.66
N ILE A 184 23.79 -3.57 -10.59
CA ILE A 184 22.33 -3.54 -10.52
C ILE A 184 21.91 -2.29 -11.30
N GLU A 185 21.43 -2.51 -12.50
CA GLU A 185 20.92 -1.43 -13.35
C GLU A 185 19.49 -1.79 -13.75
N PHE A 186 18.56 -0.94 -13.32
CA PHE A 186 17.21 -0.96 -13.82
C PHE A 186 17.06 0.07 -14.94
N THR A 187 16.34 -0.27 -15.98
CA THR A 187 16.03 0.71 -17.03
C THR A 187 15.14 1.82 -16.52
N THR A 188 14.25 1.49 -15.58
CA THR A 188 13.33 2.45 -14.98
C THR A 188 13.08 2.07 -13.53
N VAL A 189 13.09 3.06 -12.66
CA VAL A 189 12.58 2.98 -11.29
C VAL A 189 11.21 3.66 -11.26
N ILE A 190 10.22 2.99 -10.71
CA ILE A 190 8.90 3.56 -10.46
C ILE A 190 8.70 3.59 -8.96
N GLN A 191 8.55 4.78 -8.40
CA GLN A 191 8.29 4.96 -6.97
C GLN A 191 6.89 5.52 -6.78
N ASP A 192 6.06 4.75 -6.09
CA ASP A 192 4.69 5.12 -5.74
C ASP A 192 4.62 5.66 -4.29
N GLU A 193 3.56 6.40 -3.97
CA GLU A 193 3.34 7.06 -2.66
C GLU A 193 4.54 7.97 -2.26
N SER A 194 5.15 8.63 -3.25
CA SER A 194 6.40 9.38 -3.05
C SER A 194 6.24 10.66 -2.23
N SER A 195 5.01 11.15 -2.07
CA SER A 195 4.73 12.32 -1.22
C SER A 195 5.00 12.07 0.26
N LYS A 196 4.94 10.80 0.67
CA LYS A 196 5.17 10.34 2.04
C LYS A 196 6.62 9.92 2.31
N ALA A 197 7.40 9.71 1.26
CA ALA A 197 8.78 9.29 1.38
C ALA A 197 9.66 10.44 1.91
N THR A 198 10.52 10.10 2.88
CA THR A 198 11.59 11.03 3.30
C THR A 198 12.55 11.28 2.13
N PRO A 199 13.32 12.39 2.15
CA PRO A 199 14.28 12.66 1.07
C PRO A 199 15.24 11.51 0.79
N ALA A 200 15.67 10.78 1.81
CA ALA A 200 16.56 9.63 1.66
C ALA A 200 15.85 8.46 0.98
N GLU A 201 14.62 8.16 1.37
CA GLU A 201 13.81 7.09 0.78
C GLU A 201 13.41 7.41 -0.66
N LEU A 202 13.20 8.69 -0.97
CA LEU A 202 12.90 9.13 -2.33
C LEU A 202 14.09 8.92 -3.26
N VAL A 203 15.31 9.29 -2.84
CA VAL A 203 16.50 9.31 -3.71
C VAL A 203 17.15 7.94 -3.83
N LEU A 204 17.13 7.15 -2.77
CA LEU A 204 17.87 5.89 -2.69
C LEU A 204 17.57 4.89 -3.84
N PRO A 205 16.31 4.65 -4.24
CA PRO A 205 16.02 3.76 -5.34
C PRO A 205 16.57 4.22 -6.69
N PHE A 206 16.73 5.54 -6.88
CA PHE A 206 17.18 6.10 -8.15
C PHE A 206 18.65 5.82 -8.45
N VAL A 207 19.46 5.52 -7.43
CA VAL A 207 20.86 5.08 -7.61
C VAL A 207 20.95 3.84 -8.50
N TYR A 208 19.89 3.05 -8.55
CA TYR A 208 19.85 1.80 -9.31
C TYR A 208 19.20 1.94 -10.69
N GLY A 209 18.70 3.13 -11.08
CA GLY A 209 17.94 3.31 -12.31
C GLY A 209 18.53 4.33 -13.28
N HIS A 210 18.28 4.14 -14.56
CA HIS A 210 18.63 5.12 -15.60
C HIS A 210 17.53 6.18 -15.78
N ARG A 211 16.29 5.83 -15.45
CA ARG A 211 15.11 6.70 -15.50
C ARG A 211 14.30 6.50 -14.25
N ALA A 212 13.68 7.58 -13.77
CA ALA A 212 12.77 7.56 -12.63
C ALA A 212 11.38 8.03 -13.06
N ILE A 213 10.34 7.36 -12.54
CA ILE A 213 8.96 7.81 -12.57
C ILE A 213 8.55 7.91 -11.11
N VAL A 214 8.23 9.11 -10.66
CA VAL A 214 7.86 9.41 -9.30
C VAL A 214 6.37 9.71 -9.27
N ILE A 215 5.62 8.95 -8.48
CA ILE A 215 4.16 9.04 -8.38
C ILE A 215 3.84 9.39 -6.92
N GLY A 216 3.00 10.38 -6.73
CA GLY A 216 2.61 10.81 -5.39
C GLY A 216 1.48 11.83 -5.43
N ASP A 217 0.97 12.17 -4.26
CA ASP A 217 -0.06 13.17 -4.06
C ASP A 217 0.35 14.09 -2.91
N HIS A 218 0.86 15.25 -3.25
CA HIS A 218 1.36 16.23 -2.27
C HIS A 218 0.25 16.91 -1.45
N ARG A 219 -1.03 16.66 -1.79
CA ARG A 219 -2.18 17.10 -0.99
C ARG A 219 -2.57 16.09 0.08
N GLN A 220 -1.97 14.89 0.06
CA GLN A 220 -2.09 13.90 1.12
C GLN A 220 -1.03 14.15 2.21
N LEU A 221 -0.93 13.21 3.16
CA LEU A 221 -0.02 13.37 4.29
C LEU A 221 1.44 13.47 3.84
N PRO A 222 2.19 14.45 4.37
CA PRO A 222 3.62 14.58 4.12
C PRO A 222 4.41 13.49 4.86
N PRO A 223 5.73 13.38 4.63
CA PRO A 223 6.60 12.52 5.43
C PRO A 223 6.47 12.84 6.91
N MET A 224 6.36 11.83 7.75
CA MET A 224 6.44 12.04 9.20
C MET A 224 7.93 12.00 9.61
N LEU A 225 8.48 13.17 9.90
CA LEU A 225 9.79 13.32 10.55
C LEU A 225 9.53 13.65 12.01
N ASP A 226 9.78 12.69 12.90
CA ASP A 226 9.76 12.93 14.34
C ASP A 226 11.11 13.57 14.74
N LYS A 227 11.08 14.84 15.14
CA LYS A 227 12.27 15.57 15.56
C LYS A 227 12.96 14.90 16.74
N GLU A 228 12.19 14.39 17.70
CA GLU A 228 12.73 13.72 18.90
C GLU A 228 13.43 12.41 18.52
N GLU A 229 12.83 11.60 17.65
CA GLU A 229 13.44 10.35 17.16
C GLU A 229 14.70 10.63 16.35
N PHE A 230 14.71 11.72 15.57
CA PHE A 230 15.88 12.12 14.81
C PHE A 230 17.03 12.59 15.73
N GLU A 231 16.73 13.38 16.74
CA GLU A 231 17.70 13.81 17.75
C GLU A 231 18.26 12.62 18.55
N GLU A 232 17.42 11.67 18.96
CA GLU A 232 17.86 10.43 19.61
C GLU A 232 18.79 9.61 18.71
N SER A 233 18.51 9.56 17.41
CA SER A 233 19.36 8.89 16.42
C SER A 233 20.71 9.58 16.27
N LEU A 234 20.77 10.90 16.29
CA LEU A 234 22.00 11.67 16.29
C LEU A 234 22.81 11.49 17.58
N ASP A 235 22.13 11.44 18.73
CA ASP A 235 22.76 11.16 20.02
C ASP A 235 23.35 9.75 20.05
N TYR A 236 22.66 8.77 19.51
CA TYR A 236 23.19 7.43 19.37
C TYR A 236 24.41 7.40 18.45
N ALA A 237 24.31 8.02 17.27
CA ALA A 237 25.42 8.11 16.32
C ALA A 237 26.66 8.78 16.94
N HIS A 238 26.45 9.87 17.68
CA HIS A 238 27.54 10.57 18.38
C HIS A 238 28.21 9.71 19.47
N ARG A 239 27.43 8.88 20.18
CA ARG A 239 27.97 7.95 21.21
C ARG A 239 28.83 6.86 20.61
N ILE A 240 28.46 6.32 19.43
CA ILE A 240 29.19 5.22 18.77
C ILE A 240 30.32 5.70 17.85
N ALA A 241 30.39 7.01 17.55
CA ALA A 241 31.43 7.59 16.72
C ALA A 241 32.81 7.36 17.32
N VAL A 242 33.71 6.77 16.52
CA VAL A 242 35.06 6.34 16.97
C VAL A 242 36.04 7.52 16.93
N ASP A 243 35.94 8.38 15.94
CA ASP A 243 36.87 9.50 15.77
C ASP A 243 36.21 10.87 15.93
N GLU A 244 37.04 11.90 16.13
CA GLU A 244 36.57 13.26 16.36
C GLU A 244 36.03 13.92 15.08
N LYS A 245 36.42 13.41 13.91
CA LYS A 245 35.90 13.90 12.63
C LYS A 245 34.42 13.54 12.50
N ASP A 246 34.06 12.28 12.78
CA ASP A 246 32.67 11.80 12.74
C ASP A 246 31.82 12.54 13.76
N ARG A 247 32.35 12.75 14.98
CA ARG A 247 31.63 13.53 16.02
C ARG A 247 31.39 14.97 15.59
N LYS A 248 32.34 15.60 14.90
CA LYS A 248 32.18 16.95 14.37
C LYS A 248 31.13 16.98 13.26
N GLU A 249 31.13 16.01 12.36
CA GLU A 249 30.13 15.94 11.30
C GLU A 249 28.72 15.75 11.87
N ILE A 250 28.54 14.93 12.90
CA ILE A 250 27.25 14.76 13.58
C ILE A 250 26.80 16.05 14.27
N ARG A 251 27.69 16.79 14.92
CA ARG A 251 27.35 18.11 15.50
C ARG A 251 26.92 19.11 14.44
N ASN A 252 27.66 19.20 13.34
CA ASN A 252 27.31 20.09 12.23
C ASN A 252 25.95 19.70 11.61
N LEU A 253 25.66 18.39 11.50
CA LEU A 253 24.37 17.91 11.01
C LEU A 253 23.23 18.28 11.97
N ARG A 254 23.46 18.19 13.29
CA ARG A 254 22.47 18.61 14.29
C ARG A 254 22.17 20.11 14.16
N GLU A 255 23.19 20.95 14.13
CA GLU A 255 23.03 22.41 13.96
C GLU A 255 22.27 22.73 12.66
N PHE A 256 22.60 22.05 11.56
CA PHE A 256 21.91 22.22 10.29
C PHE A 256 20.44 21.80 10.36
N VAL A 257 20.13 20.69 11.00
CA VAL A 257 18.74 20.21 11.16
C VAL A 257 17.96 21.16 12.06
N ASP A 258 18.54 21.65 13.16
CA ASP A 258 17.88 22.60 14.05
C ASP A 258 17.52 23.90 13.36
N GLU A 259 18.40 24.40 12.47
CA GLU A 259 18.19 25.62 11.70
C GLU A 259 17.18 25.46 10.55
N HIS A 260 17.09 24.26 9.94
CA HIS A 260 16.34 24.00 8.71
C HIS A 260 15.26 22.92 8.85
N PHE A 261 14.82 22.62 10.07
CA PHE A 261 13.87 21.52 10.30
C PHE A 261 12.58 21.69 9.50
N ASP A 262 12.01 22.88 9.49
CA ASP A 262 10.78 23.19 8.77
C ASP A 262 10.94 23.00 7.24
N GLU A 263 12.15 23.20 6.70
CA GLU A 263 12.45 22.95 5.28
C GLU A 263 12.67 21.48 4.96
N ILE A 264 13.20 20.72 5.94
CA ILE A 264 13.44 19.26 5.81
C ILE A 264 12.13 18.47 5.94
N GLU A 265 11.19 18.96 6.75
CA GLU A 265 9.88 18.36 6.96
C GLU A 265 8.99 18.46 5.71
N VAL A 266 9.24 19.45 4.84
CA VAL A 266 8.49 19.59 3.59
C VAL A 266 8.78 18.42 2.67
N SER A 267 7.72 17.83 2.11
CA SER A 267 7.84 16.73 1.15
C SER A 267 8.75 17.12 -0.03
N HIS A 268 9.85 16.40 -0.19
CA HIS A 268 10.74 16.60 -1.33
C HIS A 268 10.03 16.33 -2.67
N PHE A 269 9.04 15.43 -2.68
CA PHE A 269 8.16 15.21 -3.82
C PHE A 269 7.41 16.49 -4.19
N GLU A 270 6.83 17.18 -3.22
CA GLU A 270 6.12 18.46 -3.45
C GLU A 270 7.03 19.50 -4.09
N ASN A 271 8.24 19.64 -3.56
CA ASN A 271 9.24 20.54 -4.12
C ASN A 271 9.62 20.18 -5.57
N LEU A 272 9.82 18.90 -5.85
CA LEU A 272 10.06 18.42 -7.21
C LEU A 272 8.87 18.71 -8.13
N TYR A 273 7.65 18.39 -7.69
CA TYR A 273 6.44 18.61 -8.48
C TYR A 273 6.22 20.09 -8.83
N LYS A 274 6.45 20.99 -7.89
CA LYS A 274 6.29 22.43 -8.09
C LYS A 274 7.34 23.01 -9.05
N ASN A 275 8.58 22.53 -8.99
CA ASN A 275 9.72 23.16 -9.66
C ASN A 275 10.17 22.45 -10.95
N ILE A 276 9.74 21.20 -11.21
CA ILE A 276 10.13 20.47 -12.41
C ILE A 276 9.47 21.06 -13.66
N ASP A 277 10.16 20.95 -14.81
CA ASP A 277 9.62 21.38 -16.11
C ASP A 277 8.28 20.72 -16.43
N GLY A 278 7.33 21.49 -16.94
CA GLY A 278 5.98 21.05 -17.25
C GLY A 278 5.92 19.87 -18.24
N SER A 279 6.93 19.68 -19.09
CA SER A 279 7.02 18.55 -20.03
C SER A 279 7.36 17.23 -19.34
N LEU A 280 7.87 17.28 -18.09
CA LEU A 280 8.28 16.14 -17.30
C LEU A 280 7.27 15.78 -16.20
N LYS A 281 6.17 16.52 -16.07
CA LYS A 281 5.12 16.22 -15.10
C LYS A 281 3.76 16.06 -15.74
N GLY A 282 2.90 15.29 -15.07
CA GLY A 282 1.50 15.13 -15.44
C GLY A 282 0.66 14.92 -14.20
N THR A 283 -0.58 15.36 -14.24
CA THR A 283 -1.54 15.21 -13.16
C THR A 283 -2.67 14.29 -13.58
N PHE A 284 -2.96 13.27 -12.78
CA PHE A 284 -4.16 12.46 -12.91
C PHE A 284 -5.31 13.17 -12.20
N ASN A 285 -6.12 13.87 -12.96
CA ASN A 285 -7.22 14.67 -12.43
C ASN A 285 -8.60 14.03 -12.56
N LEU A 286 -8.68 12.78 -13.08
CA LEU A 286 -9.92 12.03 -13.22
C LEU A 286 -9.87 10.77 -12.36
N GLN A 287 -10.74 10.71 -11.35
CA GLN A 287 -10.85 9.57 -10.45
C GLN A 287 -12.10 8.73 -10.73
N TYR A 288 -12.03 7.41 -10.44
CA TYR A 288 -13.12 6.43 -10.56
C TYR A 288 -13.36 5.65 -9.27
N ARG A 289 -12.78 6.10 -8.15
CA ARG A 289 -12.86 5.44 -6.84
C ARG A 289 -14.10 5.86 -6.06
N MET A 290 -14.29 7.16 -5.91
CA MET A 290 -15.30 7.75 -5.02
C MET A 290 -16.57 8.09 -5.76
N HIS A 291 -17.71 7.99 -5.05
CA HIS A 291 -18.97 8.54 -5.52
C HIS A 291 -18.84 10.05 -5.82
N PRO A 292 -19.57 10.61 -6.81
CA PRO A 292 -19.53 12.05 -7.11
C PRO A 292 -19.73 12.97 -5.90
N ASP A 293 -20.63 12.63 -4.97
CA ASP A 293 -20.88 13.46 -3.78
C ASP A 293 -19.68 13.47 -2.81
N ILE A 294 -18.94 12.36 -2.71
CA ILE A 294 -17.68 12.30 -1.93
C ILE A 294 -16.62 13.14 -2.65
N ASN A 295 -16.56 13.05 -3.98
CA ASN A 295 -15.62 13.84 -4.78
C ASN A 295 -15.83 15.35 -4.58
N GLU A 296 -17.09 15.83 -4.51
CA GLU A 296 -17.40 17.24 -4.27
C GLU A 296 -16.80 17.78 -2.96
N VAL A 297 -16.68 16.95 -1.94
CA VAL A 297 -16.03 17.32 -0.67
C VAL A 297 -14.52 17.42 -0.83
N ILE A 298 -13.93 16.52 -1.61
CA ILE A 298 -12.48 16.38 -1.72
C ILE A 298 -11.88 17.31 -2.79
N GLU A 299 -12.58 17.55 -3.89
CA GLU A 299 -12.05 18.31 -5.05
C GLU A 299 -11.56 19.71 -4.69
N GLN A 300 -12.12 20.34 -3.65
CA GLN A 300 -11.72 21.66 -3.20
C GLN A 300 -10.24 21.76 -2.84
N PHE A 301 -9.63 20.67 -2.37
CA PHE A 301 -8.21 20.61 -2.01
C PHE A 301 -7.29 20.53 -3.23
N TYR A 302 -7.83 20.20 -4.41
CA TYR A 302 -7.06 20.02 -5.64
C TYR A 302 -7.24 21.14 -6.67
N ARG A 303 -8.00 22.18 -6.35
CA ARG A 303 -8.31 23.27 -7.31
C ARG A 303 -7.06 23.95 -7.86
N GLU A 304 -6.04 24.13 -7.04
CA GLU A 304 -4.78 24.76 -7.44
C GLU A 304 -3.94 23.89 -8.38
N ASP A 305 -4.17 22.57 -8.37
CA ASP A 305 -3.42 21.60 -9.17
C ASP A 305 -4.19 21.15 -10.43
N GLY A 306 -5.17 21.91 -10.85
CA GLY A 306 -5.97 21.64 -12.04
C GLY A 306 -7.28 20.89 -11.76
N GLY A 307 -7.64 20.72 -10.47
CA GLY A 307 -8.89 20.08 -10.04
C GLY A 307 -8.83 18.57 -9.97
N LEU A 308 -9.83 17.97 -9.31
CA LEU A 308 -10.05 16.53 -9.25
C LEU A 308 -11.48 16.23 -9.68
N TYR A 309 -11.64 15.54 -10.79
CA TYR A 309 -12.94 15.28 -11.41
C TYR A 309 -13.38 13.83 -11.20
N CYS A 310 -14.68 13.62 -11.01
CA CYS A 310 -15.25 12.29 -10.90
C CYS A 310 -15.60 11.73 -12.29
N GLY A 311 -15.05 10.58 -12.64
CA GLY A 311 -15.39 9.84 -13.86
C GLY A 311 -16.62 8.93 -13.72
N LEU A 312 -17.21 8.84 -12.52
CA LEU A 312 -18.41 8.07 -12.24
C LEU A 312 -19.65 8.92 -12.49
N VAL A 313 -20.69 8.31 -13.03
CA VAL A 313 -21.97 8.99 -13.33
C VAL A 313 -22.91 8.83 -12.14
N LYS A 314 -23.57 9.90 -11.71
CA LYS A 314 -24.62 9.84 -10.69
C LYS A 314 -25.80 8.99 -11.19
N PRO A 315 -26.44 8.18 -10.34
CA PRO A 315 -27.61 7.38 -10.73
C PRO A 315 -28.73 8.19 -11.37
N THR A 316 -28.96 9.43 -10.87
CA THR A 316 -29.94 10.38 -11.41
C THR A 316 -29.64 10.78 -12.85
N ASP A 317 -28.38 10.86 -13.23
CA ASP A 317 -27.94 11.26 -14.58
C ASP A 317 -28.12 10.14 -15.60
N LEU A 318 -28.19 8.89 -15.12
CA LEU A 318 -28.46 7.71 -15.94
C LEU A 318 -29.96 7.51 -16.21
N GLY A 319 -30.85 8.26 -15.57
CA GLY A 319 -32.29 8.07 -15.65
C GLY A 319 -32.79 6.73 -15.09
N VAL A 320 -31.97 6.07 -14.28
CA VAL A 320 -32.25 4.76 -13.71
C VAL A 320 -32.92 4.91 -12.36
N ASN A 321 -34.18 4.45 -12.25
CA ASN A 321 -34.88 4.38 -10.99
C ASN A 321 -34.50 3.13 -10.16
N ASP A 322 -33.83 2.17 -10.75
CA ASP A 322 -33.37 0.95 -10.08
C ASP A 322 -31.84 1.02 -9.90
N PRO A 323 -31.41 1.29 -8.66
CA PRO A 323 -29.98 1.39 -8.37
C PRO A 323 -29.34 0.02 -8.44
N ASP A 324 -28.71 -0.29 -9.54
CA ASP A 324 -27.82 -1.44 -9.63
C ASP A 324 -26.59 -1.18 -8.76
N MET A 325 -26.57 -1.73 -7.56
CA MET A 325 -25.44 -1.62 -6.63
C MET A 325 -24.14 -2.22 -7.20
N ASN A 326 -24.25 -3.07 -8.20
CA ASN A 326 -23.09 -3.64 -8.89
C ASN A 326 -22.64 -2.76 -10.06
N ASN A 327 -23.34 -1.65 -10.34
CA ASN A 327 -22.90 -0.72 -11.37
C ASN A 327 -21.69 0.08 -10.87
N PRO A 328 -20.48 -0.22 -11.34
CA PRO A 328 -19.27 0.44 -10.87
C PRO A 328 -19.23 1.93 -11.23
N ALA A 329 -20.02 2.36 -12.22
CA ALA A 329 -20.09 3.75 -12.65
C ALA A 329 -20.86 4.64 -11.66
N SER A 330 -21.84 4.10 -10.94
CA SER A 330 -22.66 4.89 -10.03
C SER A 330 -22.20 4.87 -8.57
N ARG A 331 -21.53 3.81 -8.14
CA ARG A 331 -21.16 3.56 -6.73
C ARG A 331 -22.35 3.66 -5.76
N TYR A 332 -23.54 3.30 -6.23
CA TYR A 332 -24.76 3.38 -5.43
C TYR A 332 -24.78 2.30 -4.33
N HIS A 333 -25.03 2.72 -3.07
CA HIS A 333 -24.98 1.80 -1.93
C HIS A 333 -26.31 1.10 -1.60
N GLY A 334 -27.47 1.72 -1.90
CA GLY A 334 -28.79 1.16 -1.62
C GLY A 334 -29.15 1.06 -0.13
N LEU A 335 -28.44 1.76 0.75
CA LEU A 335 -28.73 1.81 2.17
C LEU A 335 -29.95 2.71 2.42
N ASP A 336 -30.77 2.30 3.38
CA ASP A 336 -31.86 3.10 3.92
C ASP A 336 -31.95 2.81 5.42
N ILE A 337 -31.49 3.77 6.21
CA ILE A 337 -31.52 3.72 7.67
C ILE A 337 -32.32 4.93 8.14
N PRO A 338 -33.61 4.74 8.55
CA PRO A 338 -34.52 5.83 8.82
C PRO A 338 -33.94 6.87 9.79
N GLY A 339 -34.03 8.15 9.39
CA GLY A 339 -33.52 9.27 10.19
C GLY A 339 -31.98 9.40 10.25
N LEU A 340 -31.24 8.62 9.47
CA LEU A 340 -29.77 8.66 9.44
C LEU A 340 -29.23 8.65 8.02
N ILE A 341 -29.49 7.60 7.24
CA ILE A 341 -28.96 7.42 5.89
C ILE A 341 -30.11 7.11 4.94
N GLY A 342 -30.33 7.97 3.97
CA GLY A 342 -31.23 7.73 2.85
C GLY A 342 -30.50 7.17 1.63
N HIS A 343 -31.22 6.72 0.62
CA HIS A 343 -30.69 6.09 -0.58
C HIS A 343 -29.61 6.89 -1.31
N ASN A 344 -29.66 8.21 -1.21
CA ASN A 344 -28.72 9.13 -1.88
C ASN A 344 -27.74 9.80 -0.90
N THR A 345 -27.61 9.30 0.32
CA THR A 345 -26.72 9.87 1.33
C THR A 345 -25.35 9.22 1.25
N HIS A 346 -24.41 9.80 0.51
CA HIS A 346 -23.04 9.29 0.39
C HIS A 346 -22.04 10.01 1.30
N VAL A 347 -22.41 11.18 1.80
CA VAL A 347 -21.65 11.95 2.78
C VAL A 347 -22.60 12.34 3.92
N LEU A 348 -22.17 12.05 5.14
CA LEU A 348 -22.93 12.40 6.35
C LEU A 348 -21.98 13.09 7.34
N PHE A 349 -22.34 14.28 7.78
CA PHE A 349 -21.67 14.99 8.85
C PHE A 349 -22.53 14.93 10.11
N ILE A 350 -21.99 14.42 11.20
CA ILE A 350 -22.65 14.32 12.50
C ILE A 350 -21.92 15.21 13.50
N ASP A 351 -22.59 16.24 13.99
CA ASP A 351 -22.08 17.11 15.04
C ASP A 351 -22.37 16.50 16.40
N SER A 352 -21.35 16.09 17.11
CA SER A 352 -21.48 15.47 18.45
C SER A 352 -21.65 16.48 19.58
N ASN A 353 -21.38 17.76 19.36
CA ASN A 353 -21.39 18.83 20.37
C ASN A 353 -20.67 18.48 21.69
N SER A 354 -19.68 17.59 21.62
CA SER A 354 -18.98 17.04 22.78
C SER A 354 -17.57 17.65 22.90
N PRO A 355 -17.13 17.98 24.13
CA PRO A 355 -15.80 18.52 24.31
C PRO A 355 -14.71 17.47 24.17
N GLU A 356 -13.59 17.87 23.56
CA GLU A 356 -12.37 17.08 23.60
C GLU A 356 -11.74 17.10 24.99
N MET A 357 -11.05 16.03 25.36
CA MET A 357 -10.33 15.89 26.63
C MET A 357 -8.88 15.47 26.37
N MET A 358 -7.97 15.93 27.23
CA MET A 358 -6.59 15.41 27.26
C MET A 358 -6.52 14.13 28.08
N ASP A 359 -5.89 13.10 27.54
CA ASP A 359 -5.54 11.87 28.26
C ASP A 359 -4.04 11.58 28.06
N GLY A 360 -3.23 12.03 29.03
CA GLY A 360 -1.78 12.07 28.89
C GLY A 360 -1.35 13.05 27.79
N THR A 361 -0.57 12.61 26.85
CA THR A 361 -0.10 13.40 25.69
C THR A 361 -1.07 13.34 24.49
N SER A 362 -2.14 12.55 24.56
CA SER A 362 -3.10 12.35 23.47
C SER A 362 -4.47 12.92 23.81
N ARG A 363 -5.31 13.08 22.78
CA ARG A 363 -6.68 13.60 22.94
C ARG A 363 -7.70 12.51 22.74
N VAL A 364 -8.87 12.70 23.36
CA VAL A 364 -10.04 11.83 23.24
C VAL A 364 -11.31 12.67 23.29
N ASN A 365 -12.32 12.25 22.53
CA ASN A 365 -13.67 12.80 22.56
C ASN A 365 -14.67 11.66 22.75
N TYR A 366 -15.10 11.48 24.01
CA TYR A 366 -16.01 10.38 24.38
C TYR A 366 -17.38 10.52 23.72
N GLY A 367 -17.87 11.74 23.50
CA GLY A 367 -19.14 11.92 22.81
C GLY A 367 -19.10 11.48 21.33
N GLU A 368 -17.97 11.63 20.65
CA GLU A 368 -17.79 11.03 19.32
C GLU A 368 -17.75 9.49 19.42
N VAL A 369 -17.10 8.94 20.44
CA VAL A 369 -17.08 7.48 20.69
C VAL A 369 -18.51 6.96 20.87
N ASP A 370 -19.32 7.61 21.72
CA ASP A 370 -20.71 7.24 21.98
C ASP A 370 -21.57 7.39 20.70
N THR A 371 -21.33 8.43 19.92
CA THR A 371 -22.02 8.67 18.63
C THR A 371 -21.71 7.56 17.63
N ILE A 372 -20.47 7.13 17.55
CA ILE A 372 -20.05 6.02 16.68
C ILE A 372 -20.65 4.69 17.16
N ASP A 373 -20.68 4.44 18.47
CA ASP A 373 -21.34 3.25 19.03
C ASP A 373 -22.84 3.21 18.66
N MET A 374 -23.54 4.34 18.80
CA MET A 374 -24.94 4.44 18.38
C MET A 374 -25.11 4.22 16.87
N LEU A 375 -24.21 4.75 16.04
CA LEU A 375 -24.23 4.55 14.60
C LEU A 375 -24.08 3.06 14.24
N LEU A 376 -23.13 2.38 14.85
CA LEU A 376 -22.89 0.95 14.63
C LEU A 376 -24.08 0.10 15.08
N LYS A 377 -24.72 0.42 16.21
CA LYS A 377 -25.99 -0.23 16.62
C LYS A 377 -27.07 -0.08 15.59
N ARG A 378 -27.22 1.13 15.00
CA ARG A 378 -28.19 1.37 13.91
C ARG A 378 -27.88 0.56 12.66
N PHE A 379 -26.60 0.32 12.37
CA PHE A 379 -26.19 -0.56 11.29
C PHE A 379 -26.59 -2.02 11.58
N GLU A 380 -26.34 -2.52 12.78
CA GLU A 380 -26.72 -3.87 13.21
C GLU A 380 -28.25 -4.10 13.19
N GLU A 381 -29.04 -3.09 13.55
CA GLU A 381 -30.50 -3.15 13.54
C GLU A 381 -31.11 -3.03 12.14
N SER A 382 -30.35 -2.59 11.14
CA SER A 382 -30.87 -2.28 9.81
C SER A 382 -30.85 -3.48 8.86
N ASN A 383 -32.05 -3.89 8.42
CA ASN A 383 -32.16 -4.91 7.39
C ASN A 383 -31.53 -4.51 6.04
N SER A 384 -31.52 -3.22 5.71
CA SER A 384 -30.87 -2.72 4.49
C SER A 384 -29.36 -2.85 4.59
N PHE A 385 -28.80 -2.64 5.79
CA PHE A 385 -27.38 -2.78 6.04
C PHE A 385 -26.92 -4.24 5.96
N HIS A 386 -27.68 -5.16 6.53
CA HIS A 386 -27.39 -6.60 6.40
C HIS A 386 -27.43 -7.07 4.95
N ARG A 387 -28.40 -6.60 4.17
CA ARG A 387 -28.44 -6.90 2.72
C ARG A 387 -27.25 -6.31 1.98
N TYR A 388 -26.80 -5.12 2.36
CA TYR A 388 -25.61 -4.48 1.82
C TYR A 388 -24.36 -5.32 2.11
N LEU A 389 -24.10 -5.72 3.37
CA LEU A 389 -22.96 -6.54 3.74
C LEU A 389 -22.94 -7.90 3.05
N ASN A 390 -24.12 -8.52 2.86
CA ASN A 390 -24.20 -9.84 2.21
C ASN A 390 -23.86 -9.82 0.71
N LYS A 391 -23.78 -8.65 0.07
CA LYS A 391 -23.35 -8.51 -1.32
C LYS A 391 -21.84 -8.53 -1.48
N PHE A 392 -21.10 -8.25 -0.42
CA PHE A 392 -19.65 -8.28 -0.42
C PHE A 392 -19.19 -9.61 0.15
N ASN A 393 -18.12 -10.14 -0.40
CA ASN A 393 -17.51 -11.34 0.11
C ASN A 393 -17.03 -11.09 1.55
N LYS A 394 -17.44 -11.89 2.52
CA LYS A 394 -17.07 -11.71 3.94
C LYS A 394 -15.56 -11.82 4.16
N GLU A 395 -14.86 -12.49 3.27
CA GLU A 395 -13.40 -12.68 3.29
C GLU A 395 -12.64 -11.47 2.72
N GLU A 396 -13.31 -10.61 1.94
CA GLU A 396 -12.74 -9.35 1.45
C GLU A 396 -12.83 -8.26 2.51
N ASP A 397 -12.29 -8.57 3.65
CA ASP A 397 -11.81 -7.63 4.65
C ASP A 397 -12.64 -6.38 4.99
N LYS A 398 -13.13 -6.39 6.20
CA LYS A 398 -13.49 -5.20 7.01
C LYS A 398 -14.02 -4.02 6.20
N GLN A 399 -15.28 -4.13 5.82
CA GLN A 399 -16.00 -3.19 4.94
C GLN A 399 -16.14 -1.79 5.53
N ILE A 400 -16.02 -1.68 6.87
CA ILE A 400 -16.15 -0.43 7.61
C ILE A 400 -14.76 -0.04 8.12
N GLY A 401 -14.26 1.11 7.69
CA GLY A 401 -13.07 1.74 8.26
C GLY A 401 -13.46 2.81 9.28
N ILE A 402 -12.93 2.74 10.49
CA ILE A 402 -13.05 3.81 11.47
C ILE A 402 -11.67 4.40 11.68
N ILE A 403 -11.51 5.69 11.41
CA ILE A 403 -10.22 6.37 11.46
C ILE A 403 -10.25 7.58 12.39
N SER A 404 -9.12 7.85 13.02
CA SER A 404 -8.91 9.05 13.82
C SER A 404 -7.43 9.44 13.84
N PHE A 405 -7.17 10.68 14.24
CA PHE A 405 -5.83 11.26 14.31
C PHE A 405 -5.10 10.94 15.64
N TYR A 406 -5.81 10.50 16.67
CA TYR A 406 -5.28 10.39 18.03
C TYR A 406 -5.28 8.95 18.54
N GLY A 407 -4.14 8.48 19.02
CA GLY A 407 -3.96 7.11 19.51
C GLY A 407 -4.90 6.71 20.65
N LYS A 408 -5.24 7.65 21.55
CA LYS A 408 -6.21 7.37 22.63
C LYS A 408 -7.64 7.21 22.10
N GLN A 409 -8.03 8.03 21.13
CA GLN A 409 -9.32 7.88 20.44
C GLN A 409 -9.41 6.52 19.75
N ILE A 410 -8.37 6.13 19.03
CA ILE A 410 -8.28 4.82 18.38
C ILE A 410 -8.46 3.67 19.40
N LYS A 411 -7.85 3.79 20.59
CA LYS A 411 -8.02 2.79 21.64
C LYS A 411 -9.47 2.63 22.08
N GLN A 412 -10.20 3.74 22.28
CA GLN A 412 -11.62 3.72 22.63
C GLN A 412 -12.46 3.16 21.49
N LEU A 413 -12.20 3.59 20.24
CA LEU A 413 -12.92 3.11 19.07
C LEU A 413 -12.71 1.61 18.81
N ARG A 414 -11.55 1.06 19.16
CA ARG A 414 -11.32 -0.39 19.14
C ARG A 414 -12.19 -1.14 20.14
N LEU A 415 -12.39 -0.59 21.34
CA LEU A 415 -13.30 -1.19 22.32
C LEU A 415 -14.73 -1.19 21.79
N VAL A 416 -15.18 -0.09 21.19
CA VAL A 416 -16.49 -0.03 20.53
C VAL A 416 -16.58 -1.06 19.41
N ALA A 417 -15.59 -1.14 18.52
CA ALA A 417 -15.60 -2.12 17.44
C ALA A 417 -15.69 -3.57 17.95
N HIS A 418 -15.03 -3.90 19.06
CA HIS A 418 -15.13 -5.22 19.70
C HIS A 418 -16.54 -5.51 20.26
N SER A 419 -17.31 -4.49 20.64
CA SER A 419 -18.69 -4.67 21.10
C SER A 419 -19.68 -4.93 19.95
N HIS A 420 -19.24 -4.80 18.70
CA HIS A 420 -20.01 -5.04 17.47
C HIS A 420 -19.39 -6.15 16.60
N PRO A 421 -19.28 -7.40 17.08
CA PRO A 421 -18.57 -8.47 16.36
C PRO A 421 -19.27 -8.92 15.08
N SER A 422 -20.55 -8.58 14.89
CA SER A 422 -21.31 -8.87 13.67
C SER A 422 -20.90 -7.99 12.49
N LEU A 423 -20.22 -6.86 12.75
CA LEU A 423 -19.82 -5.90 11.74
C LEU A 423 -18.35 -6.07 11.36
N PRO A 424 -18.01 -6.09 10.06
CA PRO A 424 -16.62 -6.17 9.60
C PRO A 424 -15.92 -4.80 9.71
N ILE A 425 -15.42 -4.49 10.90
CA ILE A 425 -14.83 -3.19 11.24
C ILE A 425 -13.31 -3.27 11.33
N ARG A 426 -12.63 -2.29 10.73
CA ARG A 426 -11.21 -2.01 10.95
C ARG A 426 -11.04 -0.62 11.56
N VAL A 427 -10.32 -0.53 12.69
CA VAL A 427 -10.01 0.74 13.35
C VAL A 427 -8.52 1.06 13.19
N SER A 428 -8.19 2.22 12.67
CA SER A 428 -6.81 2.61 12.37
C SER A 428 -6.59 4.12 12.55
N THR A 429 -5.33 4.53 12.71
CA THR A 429 -4.95 5.93 12.55
C THR A 429 -5.02 6.32 11.07
N VAL A 430 -5.14 7.63 10.79
CA VAL A 430 -5.17 8.15 9.42
C VAL A 430 -3.94 7.69 8.64
N ASP A 431 -2.75 7.77 9.23
CA ASP A 431 -1.49 7.37 8.59
C ASP A 431 -1.47 5.89 8.18
N ARG A 432 -1.95 5.01 9.06
CA ARG A 432 -2.01 3.57 8.77
C ARG A 432 -3.16 3.18 7.85
N PHE A 433 -4.13 4.08 7.66
CA PHE A 433 -5.25 3.87 6.76
C PHE A 433 -4.93 4.34 5.33
N GLN A 434 -3.91 5.14 5.16
CA GLN A 434 -3.48 5.62 3.86
C GLN A 434 -3.21 4.44 2.90
N GLY A 435 -3.64 4.57 1.66
CA GLY A 435 -3.55 3.51 0.65
C GLY A 435 -4.65 2.43 0.75
N MET A 436 -5.47 2.43 1.80
CA MET A 436 -6.57 1.48 1.96
C MET A 436 -7.88 2.03 1.37
N GLU A 437 -8.71 1.12 0.90
CA GLU A 437 -10.07 1.43 0.45
C GLU A 437 -11.08 0.67 1.29
N ARG A 438 -12.17 1.34 1.70
CA ARG A 438 -13.30 0.73 2.41
C ARG A 438 -14.60 1.26 1.84
N ASN A 439 -15.63 0.43 1.87
CA ASN A 439 -16.94 0.82 1.37
C ASN A 439 -17.59 1.90 2.24
N ILE A 440 -17.33 1.88 3.53
CA ILE A 440 -17.80 2.87 4.50
C ILE A 440 -16.59 3.35 5.30
N VAL A 441 -16.42 4.67 5.37
CA VAL A 441 -15.36 5.28 6.19
C VAL A 441 -16.00 6.23 7.19
N ILE A 442 -15.75 5.99 8.47
CA ILE A 442 -16.16 6.83 9.59
C ILE A 442 -14.93 7.57 10.10
N VAL A 443 -14.96 8.88 10.08
CA VAL A 443 -13.86 9.74 10.55
C VAL A 443 -14.24 10.36 11.89
N SER A 444 -13.48 10.06 12.93
CA SER A 444 -13.57 10.71 14.25
C SER A 444 -12.54 11.82 14.33
N MET A 445 -13.01 13.07 14.32
CA MET A 445 -12.15 14.27 14.26
C MET A 445 -11.54 14.62 15.60
N VAL A 446 -12.21 14.26 16.71
CA VAL A 446 -11.83 14.49 18.10
C VAL A 446 -11.83 15.97 18.51
N ARG A 447 -11.25 16.83 17.65
CA ARG A 447 -11.10 18.25 17.96
C ARG A 447 -12.45 18.97 17.96
N SER A 448 -12.77 19.56 19.09
CA SER A 448 -13.94 20.41 19.27
C SER A 448 -13.52 21.78 19.74
N ASN A 449 -13.97 22.84 19.07
CA ASN A 449 -13.62 24.22 19.39
C ASN A 449 -14.34 24.77 20.66
N THR A 450 -14.84 23.93 21.55
CA THR A 450 -15.50 24.30 22.79
C THR A 450 -14.54 24.84 23.88
N ILE A 451 -13.26 24.88 23.60
CA ILE A 451 -12.34 25.62 24.45
C ILE A 451 -12.68 27.10 24.27
N GLN A 452 -13.29 27.71 25.29
CA GLN A 452 -13.25 29.14 25.45
C GLN A 452 -11.78 29.56 25.44
N SER A 453 -11.26 29.91 24.29
CA SER A 453 -9.90 30.40 24.14
C SER A 453 -9.81 31.65 25.03
N SER A 454 -9.01 31.55 26.08
CA SER A 454 -8.45 32.77 26.66
C SER A 454 -7.90 33.58 25.50
N ARG A 455 -8.27 34.84 25.38
CA ARG A 455 -8.11 35.77 24.24
C ARG A 455 -6.74 35.84 23.57
N ASN A 456 -5.76 35.04 23.94
CA ASN A 456 -4.36 35.10 23.50
C ASN A 456 -3.79 33.85 22.85
N GLN A 457 -4.54 32.78 22.67
CA GLN A 457 -4.05 31.62 21.92
C GLN A 457 -4.73 31.59 20.56
N GLN A 458 -3.96 31.78 19.51
CA GLN A 458 -4.43 31.48 18.15
C GLN A 458 -4.75 29.98 18.09
N PRO A 459 -5.87 29.60 17.47
CA PRO A 459 -6.22 28.19 17.30
C PRO A 459 -5.11 27.47 16.55
N ASP A 460 -4.68 26.32 17.05
CA ASP A 460 -3.59 25.52 16.46
C ASP A 460 -3.82 25.14 14.99
N TRP A 461 -5.08 25.11 14.52
CA TRP A 461 -5.41 24.83 13.11
C TRP A 461 -4.89 25.89 12.11
N LYS A 462 -4.50 27.09 12.59
CA LYS A 462 -3.82 28.07 11.72
C LYS A 462 -2.34 27.79 11.50
N ARG A 463 -1.75 26.81 12.18
CA ARG A 463 -0.36 26.38 11.99
C ARG A 463 -0.19 25.34 10.89
N TYR A 464 -1.28 24.71 10.48
CA TYR A 464 -1.25 23.72 9.38
C TYR A 464 -2.25 24.20 8.32
N PRO A 465 -1.76 24.70 7.16
CA PRO A 465 -2.60 25.08 6.03
C PRO A 465 -3.37 23.88 5.48
#